data_7a4a20b09d2b3a83fb7c32cc152ab93f
#
_entry.id   7a4a20b09d2b3a83fb7c32cc152ab93f
#
_cell.length_a   1.000
_cell.length_b   1.000
_cell.length_c   1.000
_cell.angle_alpha   90.00
_cell.angle_beta   90.00
_cell.angle_gamma   90.00
#
_symmetry.space_group_name_H-M   'P 1'
#
loop_
_entity.id
_entity.type
_entity.pdbx_description
1 polymer ?
#
loop_
_entity_poly.entity_id
_entity_poly.type
_entity_poly.pdbx_seq_one_letter_code
_entity_poly.pdbx_strand_id
1 'polypeptide(L)'
;MLQDSPCLSHEVRNVFAASDTELYYSSVSIAEISIKHRVHPVEMPLTGDEAAELMPNLGCAPLDFKASHAATMDGLPMHHRDPFDRMLLAQAKSEGMKLMSHDRQFQQYGDFVIAV
;
A
#
# COMPACT_ATOMS: atom_id res chain seq x y z
N MET A 1 5.78 -3.40 -0.74
CA MET A 1 4.63 -2.82 -0.04
C MET A 1 3.37 -3.03 -0.85
N LEU A 2 2.29 -3.41 -0.19
CA LEU A 2 0.98 -3.59 -0.83
C LEU A 2 0.17 -2.33 -0.73
N GLN A 3 -0.57 -2.00 -1.78
CA GLN A 3 -1.41 -0.82 -1.79
C GLN A 3 -2.89 -1.20 -1.84
N ASP A 4 -3.46 -1.56 -2.91
CA ASP A 4 -4.90 -1.50 -3.12
C ASP A 4 -5.71 -2.63 -2.52
N SER A 5 -5.14 -3.75 -2.26
CA SER A 5 -5.92 -4.91 -1.91
C SER A 5 -5.14 -5.83 -0.99
N PRO A 6 -5.83 -6.42 0.00
CA PRO A 6 -5.23 -7.53 0.73
C PRO A 6 -4.99 -8.74 -0.17
N CYS A 7 -5.57 -8.73 -1.37
CA CYS A 7 -5.46 -9.85 -2.31
C CYS A 7 -4.53 -9.50 -3.44
N LEU A 8 -3.25 -9.80 -3.30
CA LEU A 8 -2.36 -9.88 -4.44
C LEU A 8 -2.80 -11.04 -5.32
N SER A 9 -2.57 -10.94 -6.63
CA SER A 9 -2.80 -12.08 -7.49
C SER A 9 -1.90 -13.23 -7.05
N HIS A 10 -2.37 -14.44 -7.24
CA HIS A 10 -1.62 -15.64 -6.86
C HIS A 10 -0.25 -15.69 -7.55
N GLU A 11 -0.19 -15.27 -8.81
CA GLU A 11 1.04 -15.21 -9.59
C GLU A 11 2.07 -14.26 -8.99
N VAL A 12 1.65 -13.06 -8.59
CA VAL A 12 2.52 -12.06 -7.99
C VAL A 12 3.08 -12.59 -6.67
N ARG A 13 2.25 -13.22 -5.85
CA ARG A 13 2.69 -13.79 -4.58
C ARG A 13 3.73 -14.89 -4.78
N ASN A 14 3.53 -15.75 -5.76
CA ASN A 14 4.47 -16.82 -6.06
C ASN A 14 5.83 -16.28 -6.50
N VAL A 15 5.84 -15.25 -7.32
CA VAL A 15 7.08 -14.62 -7.78
C VAL A 15 7.86 -14.05 -6.58
N PHE A 16 7.19 -13.32 -5.69
CA PHE A 16 7.85 -12.73 -4.54
C PHE A 16 8.26 -13.75 -3.50
N ALA A 17 7.49 -14.81 -3.31
CA ALA A 17 7.86 -15.90 -2.41
C ALA A 17 9.14 -16.62 -2.88
N ALA A 18 9.30 -16.76 -4.21
CA ALA A 18 10.47 -17.43 -4.77
C ALA A 18 11.74 -16.56 -4.76
N SER A 19 11.61 -15.25 -4.60
CA SER A 19 12.73 -14.29 -4.69
C SER A 19 13.29 -13.84 -3.35
N ASP A 20 12.86 -14.42 -2.23
CA ASP A 20 13.19 -14.00 -0.87
C ASP A 20 12.78 -12.55 -0.57
N THR A 21 11.86 -12.00 -1.36
CA THR A 21 11.37 -10.64 -1.16
C THR A 21 10.38 -10.60 -0.01
N GLU A 22 10.62 -9.71 0.93
CA GLU A 22 9.73 -9.49 2.04
C GLU A 22 8.61 -8.53 1.63
N LEU A 23 7.36 -8.91 1.94
CA LEU A 23 6.19 -8.11 1.65
C LEU A 23 5.73 -7.36 2.90
N TYR A 24 5.39 -6.09 2.71
CA TYR A 24 4.89 -5.23 3.78
C TYR A 24 3.51 -4.69 3.42
N TYR A 25 2.69 -4.45 4.45
CA TYR A 25 1.45 -3.70 4.29
C TYR A 25 1.52 -2.44 5.16
N SER A 26 0.97 -1.35 4.65
CA SER A 26 1.01 -0.07 5.35
C SER A 26 -0.18 0.12 6.28
N SER A 27 0.04 0.75 7.43
CA SER A 27 -1.04 1.20 8.29
C SER A 27 -1.96 2.18 7.55
N VAL A 28 -1.46 2.90 6.56
CA VAL A 28 -2.26 3.79 5.70
C VAL A 28 -3.33 2.99 4.94
N SER A 29 -2.97 1.81 4.43
CA SER A 29 -3.92 0.96 3.72
C SER A 29 -5.04 0.47 4.63
N ILE A 30 -4.71 0.15 5.88
CA ILE A 30 -5.71 -0.25 6.87
C ILE A 30 -6.65 0.92 7.17
N ALA A 31 -6.12 2.13 7.33
CA ALA A 31 -6.92 3.33 7.55
C ALA A 31 -7.87 3.59 6.38
N GLU A 32 -7.38 3.46 5.16
CA GLU A 32 -8.19 3.63 3.96
C GLU A 32 -9.33 2.62 3.89
N ILE A 33 -9.03 1.36 4.16
CA ILE A 33 -10.05 0.28 4.20
C ILE A 33 -11.10 0.60 5.25
N SER A 34 -10.68 1.01 6.45
CA SER A 34 -11.60 1.33 7.55
C SER A 34 -12.56 2.45 7.17
N ILE A 35 -12.05 3.50 6.53
CA ILE A 35 -12.86 4.65 6.10
C ILE A 35 -13.81 4.24 4.99
N LYS A 36 -13.32 3.53 3.98
CA LYS A 36 -14.15 3.09 2.85
C LYS A 36 -15.25 2.13 3.29
N HIS A 37 -14.94 1.23 4.20
CA HIS A 37 -15.95 0.31 4.73
C HIS A 37 -17.08 1.07 5.42
N ARG A 38 -16.74 2.09 6.19
CA ARG A 38 -17.75 2.89 6.91
C ARG A 38 -18.64 3.69 5.97
N VAL A 39 -18.06 4.25 4.91
CA VAL A 39 -18.79 5.12 3.97
C VAL A 39 -19.50 4.29 2.89
N HIS A 40 -18.86 3.25 2.40
CA HIS A 40 -19.35 2.41 1.30
C HIS A 40 -19.19 0.92 1.63
N PRO A 41 -19.97 0.39 2.58
CA PRO A 41 -19.77 -0.98 3.06
C PRO A 41 -20.03 -2.07 2.01
N VAL A 42 -20.81 -1.78 0.98
CA VAL A 42 -21.06 -2.74 -0.10
C VAL A 42 -19.82 -2.86 -1.02
N GLU A 43 -19.22 -1.73 -1.33
CA GLU A 43 -18.04 -1.68 -2.21
C GLU A 43 -16.77 -2.12 -1.49
N MET A 44 -16.70 -1.90 -0.18
CA MET A 44 -15.61 -2.32 0.68
C MET A 44 -16.19 -3.12 1.85
N PRO A 45 -16.49 -4.42 1.65
CA PRO A 45 -17.07 -5.24 2.72
C PRO A 45 -16.08 -5.60 3.82
N LEU A 46 -14.79 -5.50 3.55
CA LEU A 46 -13.74 -5.80 4.52
C LEU A 46 -13.60 -4.65 5.52
N THR A 47 -13.60 -4.97 6.81
CA THR A 47 -13.34 -3.99 7.86
C THR A 47 -11.84 -3.78 8.07
N GLY A 48 -11.47 -2.68 8.73
CA GLY A 48 -10.08 -2.44 9.10
C GLY A 48 -9.52 -3.53 10.01
N ASP A 49 -10.31 -3.99 10.99
CA ASP A 49 -9.92 -5.07 11.88
C ASP A 49 -9.65 -6.37 11.13
N GLU A 50 -10.53 -6.72 10.21
CA GLU A 50 -10.37 -7.91 9.38
C GLU A 50 -9.12 -7.81 8.51
N ALA A 51 -8.86 -6.65 7.92
CA ALA A 51 -7.67 -6.44 7.10
C ALA A 51 -6.39 -6.54 7.92
N ALA A 52 -6.37 -5.94 9.10
CA ALA A 52 -5.22 -5.98 10.01
C ALA A 52 -4.90 -7.40 10.46
N GLU A 53 -5.91 -8.25 10.57
CA GLU A 53 -5.73 -9.66 10.92
C GLU A 53 -5.32 -10.50 9.71
N LEU A 54 -5.90 -10.21 8.54
CA LEU A 54 -5.65 -10.95 7.32
C LEU A 54 -4.22 -10.79 6.80
N MET A 55 -3.67 -9.59 6.84
CA MET A 55 -2.37 -9.29 6.23
C MET A 55 -1.22 -10.13 6.80
N PRO A 56 -1.06 -10.27 8.12
CA PRO A 56 -0.02 -11.15 8.65
C PRO A 56 -0.22 -12.61 8.23
N ASN A 57 -1.46 -13.06 8.12
CA ASN A 57 -1.77 -14.42 7.69
C ASN A 57 -1.38 -14.67 6.23
N LEU A 58 -1.30 -13.62 5.43
CA LEU A 58 -0.83 -13.67 4.04
C LEU A 58 0.68 -13.56 3.91
N GLY A 59 1.39 -13.45 5.03
CA GLY A 59 2.84 -13.33 5.04
C GLY A 59 3.36 -11.91 4.88
N CYS A 60 2.53 -10.90 5.13
CA CYS A 60 2.94 -9.51 5.04
C CYS A 60 3.30 -8.97 6.42
N ALA A 61 4.40 -8.23 6.50
CA ALA A 61 4.83 -7.56 7.73
C ALA A 61 4.22 -6.16 7.80
N PRO A 62 3.88 -5.66 9.00
CA PRO A 62 3.32 -4.32 9.14
C PRO A 62 4.38 -3.24 8.96
N LEU A 63 3.98 -2.13 8.36
CA LEU A 63 4.80 -0.94 8.23
C LEU A 63 3.99 0.28 8.67
N ASP A 64 4.37 0.83 9.81
CA ASP A 64 3.65 1.98 10.38
C ASP A 64 4.00 3.27 9.66
N PHE A 65 3.01 4.12 9.47
CA PHE A 65 3.20 5.43 8.85
C PHE A 65 3.77 6.39 9.89
N LYS A 66 5.02 6.80 9.68
CA LYS A 66 5.79 7.62 10.63
C LYS A 66 5.74 9.10 10.28
N ALA A 67 6.12 9.93 11.24
CA ALA A 67 6.26 11.38 11.00
C ALA A 67 7.25 11.69 9.87
N SER A 68 8.34 10.92 9.77
CA SER A 68 9.30 11.06 8.68
C SER A 68 8.68 10.76 7.31
N HIS A 69 7.76 9.80 7.25
CA HIS A 69 7.02 9.51 6.02
C HIS A 69 6.12 10.69 5.64
N ALA A 70 5.41 11.24 6.63
CA ALA A 70 4.53 12.37 6.40
C ALA A 70 5.31 13.59 5.89
N ALA A 71 6.48 13.86 6.47
CA ALA A 71 7.33 14.97 6.05
C ALA A 71 7.82 14.81 4.60
N THR A 72 8.05 13.58 4.16
CA THR A 72 8.46 13.30 2.77
C THR A 72 7.41 13.71 1.75
N MET A 73 6.14 13.83 2.16
CA MET A 73 5.06 14.24 1.26
C MET A 73 5.26 15.61 0.65
N ASP A 74 5.96 16.51 1.34
CA ASP A 74 6.22 17.85 0.83
C ASP A 74 7.01 17.84 -0.49
N GLY A 75 7.88 16.87 -0.66
CA GLY A 75 8.74 16.76 -1.83
C GLY A 75 8.17 15.96 -2.98
N LEU A 76 6.96 15.41 -2.83
CA LEU A 76 6.35 14.62 -3.88
C LEU A 76 5.73 15.50 -4.96
N PRO A 77 5.93 15.18 -6.25
CA PRO A 77 5.20 15.83 -7.32
C PRO A 77 3.69 15.68 -7.16
N MET A 78 2.94 16.64 -7.70
CA MET A 78 1.48 16.67 -7.57
C MET A 78 0.78 15.94 -8.73
N HIS A 79 1.13 14.67 -8.96
CA HIS A 79 0.48 13.83 -9.95
C HIS A 79 -0.85 13.27 -9.46
N HIS A 80 -0.97 13.08 -8.14
CA HIS A 80 -2.18 12.59 -7.48
C HIS A 80 -2.62 13.55 -6.38
N ARG A 81 -3.95 13.67 -6.21
CA ARG A 81 -4.54 14.47 -5.13
C ARG A 81 -5.05 13.61 -3.97
N ASP A 82 -5.22 12.31 -4.18
CA ASP A 82 -5.69 11.42 -3.13
C ASP A 82 -4.66 11.36 -2.00
N PRO A 83 -5.02 11.77 -0.78
CA PRO A 83 -4.07 11.81 0.32
C PRO A 83 -3.54 10.44 0.72
N PHE A 84 -4.34 9.39 0.63
CA PHE A 84 -3.88 8.04 0.98
C PHE A 84 -2.82 7.56 -0.01
N ASP A 85 -3.05 7.80 -1.30
CA ASP A 85 -2.08 7.44 -2.34
C ASP A 85 -0.77 8.18 -2.14
N ARG A 86 -0.84 9.46 -1.82
CA ARG A 86 0.35 10.27 -1.55
C ARG A 86 1.10 9.80 -0.31
N MET A 87 0.38 9.37 0.73
CA MET A 87 0.98 8.80 1.94
C MET A 87 1.75 7.52 1.61
N LEU A 88 1.16 6.62 0.83
CA LEU A 88 1.81 5.37 0.44
C LEU A 88 3.06 5.62 -0.40
N LEU A 89 2.99 6.56 -1.33
CA LEU A 89 4.13 6.94 -2.17
C LEU A 89 5.27 7.52 -1.34
N ALA A 90 4.95 8.41 -0.42
CA ALA A 90 5.93 9.03 0.46
C ALA A 90 6.60 7.98 1.36
N GLN A 91 5.81 7.06 1.91
CA GLN A 91 6.32 6.00 2.76
C GLN A 91 7.28 5.09 2.00
N ALA A 92 6.90 4.63 0.83
CA ALA A 92 7.73 3.76 0.01
C ALA A 92 9.05 4.44 -0.37
N LYS A 93 8.97 5.70 -0.79
CA LYS A 93 10.15 6.47 -1.16
C LYS A 93 11.09 6.69 0.03
N SER A 94 10.53 7.05 1.17
CA SER A 94 11.30 7.29 2.40
C SER A 94 12.02 6.04 2.89
N GLU A 95 11.38 4.87 2.77
CA GLU A 95 11.94 3.60 3.23
C GLU A 95 12.82 2.91 2.18
N GLY A 96 12.92 3.46 0.98
CA GLY A 96 13.66 2.82 -0.10
C GLY A 96 13.00 1.53 -0.59
N MET A 97 11.69 1.44 -0.46
CA MET A 97 10.90 0.27 -0.84
C MET A 97 10.25 0.44 -2.19
N LYS A 98 9.87 -0.68 -2.79
CA LYS A 98 9.04 -0.69 -4.00
C LYS A 98 7.56 -0.67 -3.60
N LEU A 99 6.76 0.14 -4.27
CA LEU A 99 5.32 0.19 -4.11
C LEU A 99 4.65 -0.57 -5.25
N MET A 100 3.82 -1.55 -4.91
CA MET A 100 3.07 -2.32 -5.88
C MET A 100 1.69 -1.72 -6.05
N SER A 101 1.30 -1.40 -7.28
CA SER A 101 0.01 -0.76 -7.55
C SER A 101 -0.57 -1.21 -8.89
N HIS A 102 -1.89 -1.28 -8.96
CA HIS A 102 -2.62 -1.45 -10.21
C HIS A 102 -2.74 -0.15 -11.00
N ASP A 103 -2.56 0.99 -10.33
CA ASP A 103 -2.75 2.29 -10.93
C ASP A 103 -1.49 2.72 -11.68
N ARG A 104 -1.58 2.79 -13.00
CA ARG A 104 -0.47 3.18 -13.85
C ARG A 104 0.00 4.61 -13.63
N GLN A 105 -0.87 5.47 -13.12
CA GLN A 105 -0.51 6.86 -12.83
C GLN A 105 0.57 6.95 -11.76
N PHE A 106 0.67 5.96 -10.88
CA PHE A 106 1.72 5.91 -9.87
C PHE A 106 3.11 5.79 -10.46
N GLN A 107 3.25 5.23 -11.66
CA GLN A 107 4.55 5.09 -12.32
C GLN A 107 5.21 6.42 -12.63
N GLN A 108 4.44 7.51 -12.69
CA GLN A 108 4.96 8.86 -12.89
C GLN A 108 5.85 9.32 -11.74
N TYR A 109 5.77 8.68 -10.58
CA TYR A 109 6.55 9.04 -9.40
C TYR A 109 7.96 8.45 -9.40
N GLY A 110 8.24 7.47 -10.25
CA GLY A 110 9.58 6.91 -10.41
C GLY A 110 9.61 5.39 -10.51
N ASP A 111 10.82 4.87 -10.62
CA ASP A 111 11.07 3.43 -10.81
C ASP A 111 10.75 2.59 -9.58
N PHE A 112 10.51 3.23 -8.43
CA PHE A 112 10.15 2.51 -7.22
C PHE A 112 8.70 1.98 -7.23
N VAL A 113 7.91 2.35 -8.23
CA VAL A 113 6.55 1.84 -8.39
C VAL A 113 6.56 0.67 -9.37
N ILE A 114 5.99 -0.44 -8.93
CA ILE A 114 5.86 -1.66 -9.73
C ILE A 114 4.38 -1.83 -10.10
N ALA A 115 4.10 -1.91 -11.39
CA ALA A 115 2.75 -2.23 -11.87
C ALA A 115 2.48 -3.72 -11.70
N VAL A 116 1.30 -4.03 -11.18
CA VAL A 116 0.87 -5.42 -10.97
C VAL A 116 -0.48 -5.71 -11.62
#